data_ab7076cc6eceffc3bcc0f44383cb980a
#
_entry.id   ab7076cc6eceffc3bcc0f44383cb980a
#
_cell.length_a   1.000
_cell.length_b   1.000
_cell.length_c   1.000
_cell.angle_alpha   90.00
_cell.angle_beta   90.00
_cell.angle_gamma   90.00
#
_symmetry.space_group_name_H-M   'P 1'
#
loop_
_entity.id
_entity.type
_entity.pdbx_description
1 polymer ?
#
loop_
_entity_poly.entity_id
_entity_poly.type
_entity_poly.pdbx_seq_one_letter_code
_entity_poly.pdbx_strand_id
1 'polypeptide(L)' 'LVFRPELFRRFRVSQLMAESPAILGVNDSMESVIKTFDRTHAWNLPVADQEGIFVGFIRKSTLLSVYRRILSDFSQD' A
#
# COMPACT_ATOMS: atom_id res chain seq x y z
N LEU A 1 6.42 14.76 -5.91
CA LEU A 1 6.90 14.09 -4.70
C LEU A 1 8.30 13.54 -4.94
N VAL A 2 9.26 14.01 -4.18
CA VAL A 2 10.63 13.54 -4.33
C VAL A 2 10.81 12.29 -3.47
N PHE A 3 11.12 11.18 -4.13
CA PHE A 3 11.40 9.93 -3.44
C PHE A 3 12.90 9.82 -3.19
N ARG A 4 13.27 9.72 -1.92
CA ARG A 4 14.67 9.58 -1.52
C ARG A 4 14.83 8.31 -0.70
N PRO A 5 15.20 7.19 -1.34
CA PRO A 5 15.31 5.91 -0.65
C PRO A 5 16.30 5.95 0.53
N GLU A 6 17.38 6.72 0.40
CA GLU A 6 18.39 6.81 1.44
C GLU A 6 17.86 7.44 2.73
N LEU A 7 16.83 8.29 2.63
CA LEU A 7 16.20 8.85 3.82
C LEU A 7 15.22 7.86 4.44
N PHE A 8 14.46 7.17 3.60
CA PHE A 8 13.45 6.22 4.08
C PHE A 8 14.06 4.98 4.72
N ARG A 9 15.26 4.59 4.33
CA ARG A 9 15.94 3.44 4.93
C ARG A 9 16.23 3.62 6.41
N ARG A 10 16.24 4.85 6.88
CA ARG A 10 16.48 5.15 8.29
C ARG A 10 15.24 5.03 9.14
N PHE A 11 14.06 4.94 8.51
CA PHE A 11 12.79 4.93 9.22
C PHE A 11 12.20 3.54 9.23
N ARG A 12 11.85 3.08 10.39
CA ARG A 12 11.13 1.83 10.55
C ARG A 12 9.64 2.11 10.54
N VAL A 13 8.89 1.09 10.15
CA VAL A 13 7.44 1.19 10.07
C VAL A 13 6.83 1.57 11.43
N SER A 14 7.45 1.12 12.53
CA SER A 14 6.99 1.48 13.86
C SER A 14 6.89 2.98 14.08
N GLN A 15 7.70 3.77 13.39
CA GLN A 15 7.65 5.23 13.50
C GLN A 15 6.44 5.83 12.80
N LEU A 16 5.84 5.08 11.87
CA LEU A 16 4.65 5.52 11.14
C LEU A 16 3.36 5.03 11.78
N MET A 17 3.42 4.02 12.63
CA MET A 17 2.23 3.39 13.19
C MET A 17 1.33 4.35 13.96
N ALA A 18 1.92 5.33 14.61
CA ALA A 18 1.16 6.30 15.40
C ALA A 18 0.31 7.24 14.52
N GLU A 19 0.69 7.41 13.25
CA GLU A 19 0.06 8.38 12.36
C GLU A 19 -0.68 7.75 11.19
N SER A 20 -0.53 6.45 11.00
CA SER A 20 -1.16 5.76 9.88
C SER A 20 -2.23 4.80 10.38
N PRO A 21 -3.41 4.78 9.75
CA PRO A 21 -4.49 3.88 10.19
C PRO A 21 -4.18 2.42 9.95
N ALA A 22 -3.26 2.11 9.05
CA ALA A 22 -2.83 0.74 8.78
C ALA A 22 -1.54 0.77 7.98
N ILE A 23 -0.85 -0.36 7.96
CA ILE A 23 0.39 -0.54 7.21
C ILE A 23 0.26 -1.82 6.40
N LEU A 24 0.58 -1.71 5.10
CA LEU A 24 0.49 -2.84 4.18
C LEU A 24 1.83 -3.54 4.08
N GLY A 25 1.80 -4.83 3.79
CA GLY A 25 3.01 -5.60 3.51
C GLY A 25 3.19 -5.82 2.02
N VAL A 26 4.44 -5.94 1.57
CA VAL A 26 4.73 -6.15 0.14
C VAL A 26 4.15 -7.46 -0.38
N ASN A 27 3.88 -8.41 0.50
CA ASN A 27 3.32 -9.71 0.11
C ASN A 27 1.83 -9.83 0.40
N ASP A 28 1.17 -8.75 0.80
CA ASP A 28 -0.27 -8.77 1.04
C ASP A 28 -1.01 -9.06 -0.27
N SER A 29 -2.07 -9.84 -0.17
CA SER A 29 -2.91 -10.11 -1.33
C SER A 29 -3.69 -8.86 -1.73
N MET A 30 -4.09 -8.79 -2.99
CA MET A 30 -4.94 -7.71 -3.48
C MET A 30 -6.22 -7.62 -2.65
N GLU A 31 -6.81 -8.74 -2.31
CA GLU A 31 -8.02 -8.77 -1.48
C GLU A 31 -7.78 -8.12 -0.12
N SER A 32 -6.68 -8.47 0.54
CA SER A 32 -6.33 -7.91 1.84
C SER A 32 -6.11 -6.40 1.76
N VAL A 33 -5.42 -5.95 0.71
CA VAL A 33 -5.15 -4.52 0.50
C VAL A 33 -6.46 -3.75 0.30
N ILE A 34 -7.36 -4.27 -0.54
CA ILE A 34 -8.65 -3.63 -0.79
C ILE A 34 -9.46 -3.54 0.51
N LYS A 35 -9.51 -4.60 1.29
CA LYS A 35 -10.23 -4.60 2.56
C LYS A 35 -9.65 -3.58 3.54
N THR A 36 -8.33 -3.44 3.55
CA THR A 36 -7.67 -2.48 4.43
C THR A 36 -8.02 -1.04 4.03
N PHE A 37 -7.99 -0.72 2.75
CA PHE A 37 -8.41 0.60 2.29
C PHE A 37 -9.87 0.87 2.61
N ASP A 38 -10.72 -0.12 2.43
CA ASP A 38 -12.15 0.02 2.71
C ASP A 38 -12.42 0.24 4.19
N ARG A 39 -11.73 -0.50 5.05
CA ARG A 39 -11.90 -0.39 6.50
C ARG A 39 -11.39 0.93 7.06
N THR A 40 -10.28 1.42 6.53
CA THR A 40 -9.62 2.62 7.06
C THR A 40 -10.12 3.91 6.41
N HIS A 41 -10.76 3.82 5.26
CA HIS A 41 -11.19 4.99 4.46
C HIS A 41 -10.00 5.88 4.05
N ALA A 42 -8.81 5.33 4.02
CA ALA A 42 -7.60 6.07 3.68
C ALA A 42 -7.51 6.31 2.18
N TRP A 43 -6.83 7.39 1.80
CA TRP A 43 -6.52 7.70 0.40
C TRP A 43 -5.21 7.09 -0.04
N ASN A 44 -4.29 6.89 0.90
CA ASN A 44 -3.04 6.20 0.67
C ASN A 44 -2.63 5.49 1.96
N LEU A 45 -1.83 4.45 1.80
CA LEU A 45 -1.34 3.67 2.95
C LEU A 45 0.14 3.33 2.74
N PRO A 46 0.93 3.36 3.81
CA PRO A 46 2.34 2.99 3.73
C PRO A 46 2.49 1.48 3.55
N VAL A 47 3.57 1.10 2.89
CA VAL A 47 3.93 -0.29 2.64
C VAL A 47 5.28 -0.59 3.25
N ALA A 48 5.39 -1.71 3.92
CA ALA A 48 6.62 -2.19 4.51
C ALA A 48 7.03 -3.53 3.90
N ASP A 49 8.32 -3.79 3.90
CA ASP A 49 8.83 -5.09 3.50
C ASP A 49 8.74 -6.08 4.69
N GLN A 50 9.26 -7.29 4.46
CA GLN A 50 9.21 -8.35 5.46
C GLN A 50 10.00 -8.04 6.73
N GLU A 51 10.95 -7.12 6.63
CA GLU A 51 11.78 -6.70 7.76
C GLU A 51 11.18 -5.51 8.51
N GLY A 52 10.02 -5.03 8.07
CA GLY A 52 9.37 -3.88 8.68
C GLY A 52 9.96 -2.55 8.25
N ILE A 53 10.65 -2.52 7.13
CA ILE A 53 11.24 -1.30 6.60
C ILE A 53 10.28 -0.67 5.59
N PHE A 54 10.06 0.62 5.71
CA PHE A 54 9.20 1.37 4.81
C PHE A 54 9.73 1.35 3.38
N VAL A 55 8.87 1.01 2.43
CA VAL A 55 9.25 0.96 1.01
C VAL A 55 8.46 1.94 0.13
N GLY A 56 7.37 2.47 0.60
CA GLY A 56 6.61 3.45 -0.17
C GLY A 56 5.15 3.50 0.23
N PHE A 57 4.35 4.20 -0.57
CA PHE A 57 2.92 4.33 -0.35
C PHE A 57 2.15 3.76 -1.54
N ILE A 58 0.97 3.21 -1.26
CA ILE A 58 0.00 2.86 -2.29
C ILE A 58 -1.15 3.86 -2.21
N ARG A 59 -1.51 4.45 -3.34
CA ARG A 59 -2.68 5.32 -3.44
C ARG A 59 -3.92 4.49 -3.76
N LYS A 60 -5.03 4.87 -3.18
CA LYS A 60 -6.31 4.21 -3.46
C LYS A 60 -6.66 4.26 -4.96
N SER A 61 -6.41 5.39 -5.61
CA SER A 61 -6.69 5.54 -7.05
C SER A 61 -5.88 4.56 -7.89
N THR A 62 -4.62 4.36 -7.54
CA THR A 62 -3.76 3.40 -8.24
C THR A 62 -4.28 1.98 -8.04
N LEU A 63 -4.64 1.64 -6.81
CA LEU A 63 -5.20 0.33 -6.50
C LEU A 63 -6.46 0.06 -7.32
N LEU A 64 -7.37 1.01 -7.39
CA LEU A 64 -8.62 0.84 -8.14
C LEU A 64 -8.36 0.72 -9.63
N SER A 65 -7.38 1.45 -10.18
CA SER A 65 -7.02 1.33 -11.60
C SER A 65 -6.52 -0.07 -11.93
N VAL A 66 -5.65 -0.61 -11.09
CA VAL A 66 -5.10 -1.96 -11.27
C VAL A 66 -6.22 -2.99 -11.14
N TYR A 67 -7.09 -2.82 -10.15
CA TYR A 67 -8.20 -3.72 -9.93
C TYR A 67 -9.15 -3.78 -11.12
N ARG A 68 -9.50 -2.62 -11.69
CA ARG A 68 -10.34 -2.54 -12.89
C ARG A 68 -9.70 -3.25 -14.07
N ARG A 69 -8.38 -3.09 -14.24
CA ARG A 69 -7.66 -3.77 -15.31
C ARG A 69 -7.74 -5.28 -15.15
N ILE A 70 -7.54 -5.78 -13.95
CA ILE A 70 -7.61 -7.20 -13.67
C ILE A 70 -9.01 -7.74 -13.97
N LEU A 71 -10.05 -7.04 -13.52
CA LEU A 71 -11.42 -7.43 -13.80
C LEU A 71 -11.73 -7.44 -15.29
N SER A 72 -11.24 -6.44 -16.01
CA SER A 72 -11.44 -6.35 -17.45
C SER A 72 -10.79 -7.53 -18.17
N ASP A 73 -9.57 -7.88 -17.78
CA ASP A 73 -8.84 -9.00 -18.37
C ASP A 73 -9.56 -10.32 -18.14
N PHE A 74 -10.14 -10.51 -16.96
CA PHE A 74 -10.87 -11.73 -16.65
C PHE A 74 -12.24 -11.76 -17.29
N SER A 75 -12.80 -10.64 -17.65
CA SER A 75 -14.13 -10.55 -18.27
C SER A 75 -14.10 -10.72 -19.78
N GLN A 76 -12.94 -10.69 -20.41
CA GLN A 76 -12.78 -10.87 -21.85
C GLN A 76 -12.62 -12.34 -22.16
N ASP A 77 -13.65 -12.89 -22.71
CA ASP A 77 -13.60 -14.26 -23.23
C ASP A 77 -13.35 -14.28 -24.72
#